data_8e64074568df56badd2501aed96a42d7
#
_entry.id   8e64074568df56badd2501aed96a42d7
#
_cell.length_a   1.000
_cell.length_b   1.000
_cell.length_c   1.000
_cell.angle_alpha   90.00
_cell.angle_beta   90.00
_cell.angle_gamma   90.00
#
_symmetry.space_group_name_H-M   'P 1'
#
loop_
_entity.id
_entity.type
_entity.pdbx_description
1 polymer ?
#
loop_
_entity_poly.entity_id
_entity_poly.type
_entity_poly.pdbx_seq_one_letter_code
_entity_poly.pdbx_strand_id
1 'polypeptide(L)'
;MSPRTRRRLPAILLTLAFAAMFYLGAAALAADERPGPRPTPEETKLTDQQFKGQNLFFQRCSLCHMARALKGGNPPTVGPSLKSVFKSASADEEKDLRTFILNGTPHMPGFRYALSPKEIDDLVAYLKVM
;
A
#
# COMPACT_ATOMS: atom_id res chain seq x y z
N MET A 1 -57.37 8.42 31.70
CA MET A 1 -55.94 8.21 31.39
C MET A 1 -55.17 8.14 32.70
N SER A 2 -54.53 6.99 32.98
CA SER A 2 -53.85 6.73 34.24
C SER A 2 -52.60 7.61 34.38
N PRO A 3 -52.30 8.19 35.55
CA PRO A 3 -51.14 9.06 35.74
C PRO A 3 -49.79 8.39 35.54
N ARG A 4 -49.76 7.06 35.47
CA ARG A 4 -48.53 6.25 35.17
C ARG A 4 -48.07 6.34 33.73
N THR A 5 -48.95 6.62 32.77
CA THR A 5 -48.63 6.71 31.34
C THR A 5 -47.93 8.01 30.97
N ARG A 6 -48.19 9.10 31.66
CA ARG A 6 -47.57 10.42 31.38
C ARG A 6 -46.09 10.51 31.76
N ARG A 7 -45.61 9.72 32.73
CA ARG A 7 -44.23 9.79 33.20
C ARG A 7 -43.24 8.97 32.35
N ARG A 8 -43.74 8.02 31.56
CA ARG A 8 -42.86 7.13 30.72
C ARG A 8 -42.56 7.69 29.33
N LEU A 9 -43.40 8.59 28.82
CA LEU A 9 -43.22 9.20 27.50
C LEU A 9 -41.91 10.04 27.37
N PRO A 10 -41.54 10.90 28.35
CA PRO A 10 -40.28 11.64 28.23
C PRO A 10 -39.04 10.75 28.33
N ALA A 11 -39.09 9.64 29.06
CA ALA A 11 -37.96 8.71 29.16
C ALA A 11 -37.74 7.95 27.87
N ILE A 12 -38.78 7.53 27.17
CA ILE A 12 -38.69 6.82 25.86
C ILE A 12 -38.18 7.77 24.78
N LEU A 13 -38.64 9.03 24.78
CA LEU A 13 -38.14 10.03 23.82
C LEU A 13 -36.67 10.38 24.05
N LEU A 14 -36.20 10.39 25.29
CA LEU A 14 -34.81 10.66 25.64
C LEU A 14 -33.89 9.51 25.17
N THR A 15 -34.32 8.25 25.35
CA THR A 15 -33.54 7.07 24.90
C THR A 15 -33.47 6.95 23.38
N LEU A 16 -34.53 7.30 22.66
CA LEU A 16 -34.55 7.31 21.21
C LEU A 16 -33.65 8.41 20.63
N ALA A 17 -33.61 9.59 21.26
CA ALA A 17 -32.72 10.69 20.88
C ALA A 17 -31.24 10.32 21.08
N PHE A 18 -30.92 9.65 22.20
CA PHE A 18 -29.54 9.17 22.45
C PHE A 18 -29.10 8.08 21.46
N ALA A 19 -29.99 7.15 21.12
CA ALA A 19 -29.72 6.12 20.12
C ALA A 19 -29.49 6.73 18.72
N ALA A 20 -30.29 7.71 18.32
CA ALA A 20 -30.12 8.40 17.04
C ALA A 20 -28.79 9.18 16.96
N MET A 21 -28.36 9.85 18.02
CA MET A 21 -27.06 10.52 18.09
C MET A 21 -25.89 9.52 18.00
N PHE A 22 -26.02 8.35 18.61
CA PHE A 22 -24.98 7.32 18.55
C PHE A 22 -24.84 6.72 17.14
N TYR A 23 -25.95 6.49 16.44
CA TYR A 23 -25.94 5.98 15.06
C TYR A 23 -25.44 7.01 14.05
N LEU A 24 -25.77 8.30 14.21
CA LEU A 24 -25.23 9.35 13.33
C LEU A 24 -23.72 9.57 13.55
N GLY A 25 -23.24 9.48 14.79
CA GLY A 25 -21.82 9.62 15.11
C GLY A 25 -20.96 8.45 14.57
N ALA A 26 -21.48 7.23 14.61
CA ALA A 26 -20.77 6.05 14.11
C ALA A 26 -20.64 6.05 12.56
N ALA A 27 -21.62 6.58 11.86
CA ALA A 27 -21.58 6.70 10.40
C ALA A 27 -20.55 7.74 9.91
N ALA A 28 -20.29 8.79 10.67
CA ALA A 28 -19.33 9.83 10.33
C ALA A 28 -17.86 9.35 10.51
N LEU A 29 -17.60 8.43 11.44
CA LEU A 29 -16.26 7.89 11.69
C LEU A 29 -15.85 6.80 10.67
N ALA A 30 -16.80 6.17 9.99
CA ALA A 30 -16.54 5.14 8.99
C ALA A 30 -16.23 5.71 7.59
N ALA A 31 -16.34 7.01 7.37
CA ALA A 31 -16.20 7.64 6.06
C ALA A 31 -14.76 8.02 5.70
N ASP A 32 -13.79 7.96 6.64
CA ASP A 32 -12.46 8.56 6.47
C ASP A 32 -11.32 7.53 6.20
N GLU A 33 -11.62 6.24 6.04
CA GLU A 33 -10.59 5.21 5.82
C GLU A 33 -10.61 4.59 4.40
N ARG A 34 -11.18 5.26 3.42
CA ARG A 34 -11.02 4.77 2.03
C ARG A 34 -9.65 5.20 1.52
N PRO A 35 -8.76 4.25 1.16
CA PRO A 35 -7.55 4.61 0.44
C PRO A 35 -7.93 5.47 -0.75
N GLY A 36 -7.30 6.63 -0.88
CA GLY A 36 -7.50 7.51 -2.03
C GLY A 36 -7.28 6.76 -3.35
N PRO A 37 -7.80 7.27 -4.48
CA PRO A 37 -7.55 6.68 -5.77
C PRO A 37 -6.04 6.51 -5.98
N ARG A 38 -5.64 5.37 -6.56
CA ARG A 38 -4.22 5.16 -6.89
C ARG A 38 -3.78 6.22 -7.89
N PRO A 39 -2.57 6.78 -7.74
CA PRO A 39 -2.06 7.74 -8.71
C PRO A 39 -2.00 7.10 -10.09
N THR A 40 -2.25 7.91 -11.11
CA THR A 40 -2.13 7.51 -12.52
C THR A 40 -0.67 7.61 -12.99
N PRO A 41 -0.30 6.99 -14.12
CA PRO A 41 1.04 7.18 -14.70
C PRO A 41 1.39 8.65 -14.93
N GLU A 42 0.44 9.47 -15.37
CA GLU A 42 0.63 10.90 -15.62
C GLU A 42 0.97 11.67 -14.34
N GLU A 43 0.31 11.36 -13.23
CA GLU A 43 0.60 11.98 -11.92
C GLU A 43 1.98 11.61 -11.39
N THR A 44 2.46 10.39 -11.68
CA THR A 44 3.78 9.92 -11.26
C THR A 44 4.90 10.29 -12.22
N LYS A 45 4.60 10.83 -13.41
CA LYS A 45 5.54 11.10 -14.50
C LYS A 45 6.32 9.86 -14.96
N LEU A 46 5.74 8.69 -14.78
CA LEU A 46 6.30 7.40 -15.21
C LEU A 46 5.69 7.00 -16.55
N THR A 47 6.43 6.26 -17.35
CA THR A 47 5.84 5.56 -18.51
C THR A 47 4.89 4.47 -18.03
N ASP A 48 3.99 4.00 -18.88
CA ASP A 48 3.06 2.89 -18.56
C ASP A 48 3.82 1.64 -18.09
N GLN A 49 4.95 1.35 -18.70
CA GLN A 49 5.81 0.24 -18.32
C GLN A 49 6.38 0.42 -16.91
N GLN A 50 6.94 1.59 -16.64
CA GLN A 50 7.50 1.93 -15.33
C GLN A 50 6.43 1.95 -14.24
N PHE A 51 5.22 2.41 -14.57
CA PHE A 51 4.10 2.42 -13.64
C PHE A 51 3.62 1.00 -13.29
N LYS A 52 3.57 0.08 -14.26
CA LYS A 52 3.32 -1.34 -14.00
C LYS A 52 4.40 -1.94 -13.11
N GLY A 53 5.67 -1.64 -13.39
CA GLY A 53 6.81 -2.04 -12.58
C GLY A 53 6.74 -1.49 -11.16
N GLN A 54 6.34 -0.22 -10.98
CA GLN A 54 6.10 0.39 -9.67
C GLN A 54 5.06 -0.39 -8.87
N ASN A 55 3.93 -0.73 -9.48
CA ASN A 55 2.88 -1.51 -8.82
C ASN A 55 3.39 -2.89 -8.38
N LEU A 56 4.16 -3.58 -9.22
CA LEU A 56 4.80 -4.85 -8.89
C LEU A 56 5.80 -4.71 -7.73
N PHE A 57 6.62 -3.66 -7.75
CA PHE A 57 7.56 -3.36 -6.69
C PHE A 57 6.86 -3.17 -5.34
N PHE A 58 5.80 -2.37 -5.30
CA PHE A 58 5.04 -2.16 -4.06
C PHE A 58 4.35 -3.42 -3.56
N GLN A 59 3.90 -4.29 -4.44
CA GLN A 59 3.21 -5.53 -4.08
C GLN A 59 4.15 -6.63 -3.59
N ARG A 60 5.38 -6.70 -4.12
CA ARG A 60 6.26 -7.87 -3.96
C ARG A 60 7.60 -7.57 -3.29
N CYS A 61 8.11 -6.35 -3.43
CA CYS A 61 9.50 -6.01 -3.10
C CYS A 61 9.62 -4.99 -1.96
N SER A 62 8.68 -4.05 -1.88
CA SER A 62 8.77 -2.88 -1.00
C SER A 62 8.87 -3.24 0.48
N LEU A 63 8.24 -4.36 0.89
CA LEU A 63 8.26 -4.81 2.28
C LEU A 63 9.70 -5.01 2.80
N CYS A 64 10.59 -5.51 1.94
CA CYS A 64 11.98 -5.80 2.28
C CYS A 64 12.94 -4.72 1.78
N HIS A 65 12.64 -4.05 0.66
CA HIS A 65 13.57 -3.17 -0.04
C HIS A 65 13.25 -1.67 0.07
N MET A 66 12.20 -1.30 0.79
CA MET A 66 11.87 0.09 1.05
C MET A 66 12.01 0.41 2.53
N ALA A 67 12.80 1.45 2.85
CA ALA A 67 12.89 1.93 4.22
C ALA A 67 11.52 2.42 4.69
N ARG A 68 11.05 1.90 5.80
CA ARG A 68 9.81 2.35 6.44
C ARG A 68 10.14 3.48 7.41
N ALA A 69 9.53 4.63 7.22
CA ALA A 69 9.52 5.66 8.24
C ALA A 69 8.59 5.22 9.40
N LEU A 70 9.15 4.64 10.43
CA LEU A 70 8.44 4.45 11.71
C LEU A 70 8.71 5.66 12.61
N LYS A 71 7.75 5.99 13.48
CA LYS A 71 7.97 6.96 14.57
C LYS A 71 9.17 6.50 15.38
N GLY A 72 10.28 7.29 15.33
CA GLY A 72 11.50 7.02 16.11
C GLY A 72 12.72 6.54 15.34
N GLY A 73 12.69 6.47 14.01
CA GLY A 73 13.85 6.15 13.19
C GLY A 73 13.53 5.27 11.97
N ASN A 74 14.47 5.14 11.05
CA ASN A 74 14.40 4.18 9.96
C ASN A 74 14.75 2.79 10.51
N PRO A 75 13.80 1.84 10.61
CA PRO A 75 14.16 0.47 10.93
C PRO A 75 15.02 -0.07 9.78
N PRO A 76 15.99 -0.95 10.07
CA PRO A 76 16.70 -1.65 9.03
C PRO A 76 15.69 -2.40 8.16
N THR A 77 15.79 -2.25 6.84
CA THR A 77 15.04 -3.09 5.91
C THR A 77 15.60 -4.50 5.97
N VAL A 78 14.78 -5.51 5.71
CA VAL A 78 15.23 -6.91 5.63
C VAL A 78 16.24 -7.07 4.49
N GLY A 79 16.05 -6.33 3.38
CA GLY A 79 16.95 -6.23 2.25
C GLY A 79 17.55 -4.82 2.12
N PRO A 80 18.58 -4.63 1.28
CA PRO A 80 19.14 -3.32 0.99
C PRO A 80 18.10 -2.42 0.33
N SER A 81 18.17 -1.11 0.62
CA SER A 81 17.36 -0.11 -0.10
C SER A 81 17.76 -0.11 -1.58
N LEU A 82 16.79 -0.20 -2.48
CA LEU A 82 17.02 -0.18 -3.92
C LEU A 82 16.92 1.23 -4.53
N LYS A 83 16.62 2.24 -3.72
CA LYS A 83 16.47 3.62 -4.20
C LYS A 83 17.75 4.09 -4.90
N SER A 84 17.62 4.46 -6.16
CA SER A 84 18.70 4.98 -7.02
C SER A 84 19.87 4.03 -7.30
N VAL A 85 19.79 2.75 -6.87
CA VAL A 85 20.88 1.77 -7.06
C VAL A 85 21.09 1.44 -8.54
N PHE A 86 20.01 1.36 -9.32
CA PHE A 86 20.06 0.92 -10.72
C PHE A 86 19.91 2.06 -11.73
N LYS A 87 19.99 3.32 -11.30
CA LYS A 87 19.80 4.50 -12.19
C LYS A 87 20.76 4.53 -13.38
N SER A 88 21.98 4.05 -13.18
CA SER A 88 23.04 4.03 -14.20
C SER A 88 23.54 2.62 -14.49
N ALA A 89 22.68 1.61 -14.22
CA ALA A 89 23.06 0.23 -14.40
C ALA A 89 23.44 -0.06 -15.86
N SER A 90 24.60 -0.68 -16.05
CA SER A 90 25.05 -1.23 -17.32
C SER A 90 24.20 -2.42 -17.75
N ALA A 91 24.38 -2.88 -18.98
CA ALA A 91 23.69 -4.07 -19.50
C ALA A 91 24.02 -5.34 -18.69
N ASP A 92 25.24 -5.46 -18.21
CA ASP A 92 25.64 -6.62 -17.40
C ASP A 92 25.01 -6.57 -16.01
N GLU A 93 25.02 -5.39 -15.36
CA GLU A 93 24.34 -5.20 -14.07
C GLU A 93 22.81 -5.41 -14.17
N GLU A 94 22.20 -5.03 -15.29
CA GLU A 94 20.79 -5.32 -15.54
C GLU A 94 20.55 -6.83 -15.70
N LYS A 95 21.43 -7.55 -16.37
CA LYS A 95 21.37 -9.00 -16.50
C LYS A 95 21.51 -9.70 -15.14
N ASP A 96 22.44 -9.24 -14.33
CA ASP A 96 22.63 -9.76 -12.96
C ASP A 96 21.40 -9.48 -12.09
N LEU A 97 20.83 -8.28 -12.17
CA LEU A 97 19.59 -7.91 -11.47
C LEU A 97 18.46 -8.87 -11.86
N ARG A 98 18.28 -9.15 -13.14
CA ARG A 98 17.26 -10.11 -13.61
C ARG A 98 17.51 -11.52 -13.06
N THR A 99 18.76 -11.94 -13.02
CA THR A 99 19.18 -13.23 -12.47
C THR A 99 18.84 -13.32 -10.97
N PHE A 100 19.14 -12.28 -10.20
CA PHE A 100 18.75 -12.20 -8.77
C PHE A 100 17.25 -12.22 -8.57
N ILE A 101 16.47 -11.49 -9.36
CA ILE A 101 15.01 -11.50 -9.26
C ILE A 101 14.46 -12.90 -9.58
N LEU A 102 14.95 -13.54 -10.62
CA LEU A 102 14.45 -14.85 -11.04
C LEU A 102 14.81 -15.97 -10.07
N ASN A 103 16.03 -16.00 -9.59
CA ASN A 103 16.56 -17.12 -8.82
C ASN A 103 16.50 -16.91 -7.31
N GLY A 104 16.48 -15.65 -6.87
CA GLY A 104 16.58 -15.30 -5.46
C GLY A 104 17.96 -15.53 -4.87
N THR A 105 18.04 -15.44 -3.56
CA THR A 105 19.21 -15.70 -2.72
C THR A 105 18.76 -16.42 -1.45
N PRO A 106 19.64 -16.88 -0.56
CA PRO A 106 19.22 -17.46 0.73
C PRO A 106 18.31 -16.54 1.57
N HIS A 107 18.34 -15.23 1.32
CA HIS A 107 17.56 -14.23 2.07
C HIS A 107 16.51 -13.51 1.22
N MET A 108 16.39 -13.81 -0.06
CA MET A 108 15.42 -13.23 -0.99
C MET A 108 14.76 -14.34 -1.81
N PRO A 109 13.43 -14.44 -1.83
CA PRO A 109 12.76 -15.44 -2.65
C PRO A 109 12.99 -15.19 -4.13
N GLY A 110 13.09 -16.27 -4.94
CA GLY A 110 13.11 -16.20 -6.39
C GLY A 110 11.70 -16.07 -6.96
N PHE A 111 11.57 -15.28 -8.02
CA PHE A 111 10.28 -14.96 -8.64
C PHE A 111 10.08 -15.63 -10.01
N ARG A 112 10.90 -16.60 -10.38
CA ARG A 112 10.86 -17.31 -11.67
C ARG A 112 9.47 -17.86 -12.04
N TYR A 113 8.74 -18.33 -11.06
CA TYR A 113 7.41 -18.93 -11.24
C TYR A 113 6.26 -17.99 -10.81
N ALA A 114 6.58 -16.82 -10.29
CA ALA A 114 5.62 -15.86 -9.77
C ALA A 114 5.43 -14.62 -10.65
N LEU A 115 6.39 -14.34 -11.53
CA LEU A 115 6.37 -13.23 -12.47
C LEU A 115 6.65 -13.73 -13.90
N SER A 116 5.87 -13.22 -14.84
CA SER A 116 6.13 -13.43 -16.28
C SER A 116 7.36 -12.65 -16.75
N PRO A 117 7.97 -13.01 -17.89
CA PRO A 117 9.07 -12.25 -18.48
C PRO A 117 8.74 -10.76 -18.64
N LYS A 118 7.52 -10.45 -19.07
CA LYS A 118 7.06 -9.06 -19.23
C LYS A 118 6.99 -8.30 -17.90
N GLU A 119 6.53 -8.93 -16.84
CA GLU A 119 6.49 -8.32 -15.50
C GLU A 119 7.89 -8.07 -14.95
N ILE A 120 8.86 -8.95 -15.26
CA ILE A 120 10.28 -8.71 -14.96
C ILE A 120 10.79 -7.48 -15.72
N ASP A 121 10.44 -7.31 -17.01
CA ASP A 121 10.80 -6.14 -17.80
C ASP A 121 10.20 -4.85 -17.22
N ASP A 122 8.93 -4.88 -16.84
CA ASP A 122 8.23 -3.76 -16.25
C ASP A 122 8.89 -3.36 -14.90
N LEU A 123 9.21 -4.35 -14.06
CA LEU A 123 9.89 -4.15 -12.78
C LEU A 123 11.28 -3.53 -12.94
N VAL A 124 12.09 -4.06 -13.86
CA VAL A 124 13.43 -3.53 -14.14
C VAL A 124 13.35 -2.10 -14.67
N ALA A 125 12.40 -1.80 -15.55
CA ALA A 125 12.17 -0.44 -16.05
C ALA A 125 11.86 0.56 -14.91
N TYR A 126 11.11 0.14 -13.89
CA TYR A 126 10.87 0.97 -12.72
C TYR A 126 12.10 1.13 -11.83
N LEU A 127 12.84 0.06 -11.54
CA LEU A 127 14.04 0.11 -10.70
C LEU A 127 15.12 1.04 -11.25
N LYS A 128 15.15 1.26 -12.57
CA LYS A 128 16.07 2.20 -13.24
C LYS A 128 15.71 3.66 -13.06
N VAL A 129 14.51 3.99 -12.60
CA VAL A 129 14.05 5.38 -12.39
C VAL A 129 13.69 5.70 -10.93
N MET A 130 13.70 4.70 -10.10
CA MET A 130 13.34 4.76 -8.68
C MET A 130 14.28 5.62 -7.82
#